data_a6ad44f39d2389b1068589aff0fd2524
#
_entry.id   a6ad44f39d2389b1068589aff0fd2524
#
_cell.length_a   1.000
_cell.length_b   1.000
_cell.length_c   1.000
_cell.angle_alpha   90.00
_cell.angle_beta   90.00
_cell.angle_gamma   90.00
#
_symmetry.space_group_name_H-M   'P 1'
#
loop_
_entity.id
_entity.type
_entity.pdbx_description
1 polymer ?
#
loop_
_entity_poly.entity_id
_entity_poly.type
_entity_poly.pdbx_seq_one_letter_code
_entity_poly.pdbx_strand_id
1 'polypeptide(L)'
;MLFRSYPDRKASAMLDTWAREPDELPYLVPQEFGLRTDCEWIEFYSPKSVVRIDVLQPATLHFSAVHHTPTQLHSALDSTQLLRTNDLVVHLDVAHRGVGTASCGPDVLPHYEIAAGTYEFAYLVRQTWLDDSANR
;
A
#
# COMPACT_ATOMS: atom_id res chain seq x y z
N MET A 1 -8.07 -8.19 0.41
CA MET A 1 -8.13 -6.97 -0.43
C MET A 1 -8.12 -7.32 -1.91
N LEU A 2 -8.72 -6.48 -2.72
CA LEU A 2 -8.74 -6.56 -4.18
C LEU A 2 -8.25 -5.21 -4.71
N PHE A 3 -7.44 -5.18 -5.74
CA PHE A 3 -6.91 -3.93 -6.30
C PHE A 3 -6.49 -4.10 -7.76
N ARG A 4 -6.49 -2.99 -8.49
CA ARG A 4 -6.01 -2.93 -9.87
C ARG A 4 -4.69 -2.19 -9.92
N SER A 5 -3.63 -2.90 -10.25
CA SER A 5 -2.25 -2.43 -10.19
C SER A 5 -1.32 -3.34 -10.98
N TYR A 6 -0.06 -2.96 -11.03
CA TYR A 6 1.02 -3.85 -11.44
C TYR A 6 1.43 -4.76 -10.28
N PRO A 7 1.83 -6.02 -10.52
CA PRO A 7 2.12 -7.00 -9.46
C PRO A 7 3.29 -6.59 -8.55
N ASP A 8 4.27 -5.93 -9.11
CA ASP A 8 5.46 -5.44 -8.42
C ASP A 8 5.77 -4.00 -8.79
N ARG A 9 5.78 -3.70 -10.06
CA ARG A 9 6.06 -2.38 -10.61
C ARG A 9 5.68 -2.31 -12.08
N LYS A 10 5.57 -1.11 -12.59
CA LYS A 10 5.22 -0.81 -13.98
C LYS A 10 6.12 -1.50 -15.01
N ALA A 11 7.38 -1.76 -14.66
CA ALA A 11 8.33 -2.45 -15.53
C ALA A 11 7.92 -3.89 -15.87
N SER A 12 7.02 -4.52 -15.09
CA SER A 12 6.46 -5.84 -15.42
C SER A 12 5.54 -5.81 -16.64
N ALA A 13 5.03 -4.64 -17.03
CA ALA A 13 4.03 -4.44 -18.08
C ALA A 13 2.74 -5.26 -17.91
N MET A 14 2.48 -5.75 -16.70
CA MET A 14 1.33 -6.60 -16.36
C MET A 14 0.36 -5.83 -15.47
N LEU A 15 -0.58 -5.11 -16.09
CA LEU A 15 -1.68 -4.48 -15.37
C LEU A 15 -2.85 -5.45 -15.27
N ASP A 16 -3.27 -5.77 -14.04
CA ASP A 16 -4.38 -6.69 -13.79
C ASP A 16 -5.11 -6.34 -12.48
N THR A 17 -6.14 -7.12 -12.17
CA THR A 17 -6.84 -7.08 -10.88
C THR A 17 -6.35 -8.22 -10.01
N TRP A 18 -5.87 -7.86 -8.82
CA TRP A 18 -5.22 -8.79 -7.91
C TRP A 18 -6.03 -8.96 -6.63
N ALA A 19 -6.18 -10.20 -6.18
CA ALA A 19 -6.70 -10.53 -4.85
C ALA A 19 -5.55 -10.96 -3.95
N ARG A 20 -5.40 -10.31 -2.80
CA ARG A 20 -4.37 -10.60 -1.80
C ARG A 20 -4.89 -10.37 -0.39
N GLU A 21 -4.34 -11.10 0.57
CA GLU A 21 -4.35 -10.68 1.96
C GLU A 21 -3.37 -9.53 2.18
N PRO A 22 -3.56 -8.72 3.25
CA PRO A 22 -2.53 -7.77 3.66
C PRO A 22 -1.21 -8.49 3.88
N ASP A 23 -0.12 -7.88 3.39
CA ASP A 23 1.19 -8.51 3.46
C ASP A 23 1.63 -8.74 4.91
N GLU A 24 2.32 -9.84 5.14
CA GLU A 24 3.06 -10.10 6.37
C GLU A 24 4.48 -9.59 6.25
N LEU A 25 5.08 -9.23 7.38
CA LEU A 25 6.45 -8.70 7.42
C LEU A 25 7.45 -9.76 6.92
N PRO A 26 8.14 -9.51 5.79
CA PRO A 26 9.07 -10.48 5.20
C PRO A 26 10.49 -10.37 5.78
N TYR A 27 10.73 -9.43 6.70
CA TYR A 27 12.07 -9.07 7.17
C TYR A 27 12.26 -9.39 8.64
N LEU A 28 13.49 -9.79 9.01
CA LEU A 28 13.90 -9.96 10.41
C LEU A 28 13.92 -8.61 11.13
N VAL A 29 14.51 -7.60 10.49
CA VAL A 29 14.50 -6.22 10.99
C VAL A 29 13.28 -5.50 10.38
N PRO A 30 12.38 -4.96 11.21
CA PRO A 30 11.19 -4.28 10.73
C PRO A 30 11.50 -3.06 9.88
N GLN A 31 10.76 -2.93 8.80
CA GLN A 31 10.79 -1.77 7.90
C GLN A 31 9.48 -1.70 7.12
N GLU A 32 9.24 -0.61 6.42
CA GLU A 32 8.09 -0.48 5.54
C GLU A 32 8.13 -1.53 4.42
N PHE A 33 6.97 -2.07 4.08
CA PHE A 33 6.81 -3.14 3.09
C PHE A 33 5.40 -3.15 2.50
N GLY A 34 5.20 -3.99 1.50
CA GLY A 34 3.87 -4.20 0.92
C GLY A 34 3.45 -3.13 -0.10
N LEU A 35 4.39 -2.33 -0.61
CA LEU A 35 4.09 -1.31 -1.62
C LEU A 35 3.54 -1.94 -2.90
N ARG A 36 2.43 -1.37 -3.39
CA ARG A 36 1.85 -1.62 -4.71
C ARG A 36 1.85 -0.32 -5.50
N THR A 37 2.27 -0.38 -6.75
CA THR A 37 2.46 0.81 -7.57
C THR A 37 1.36 0.97 -8.60
N ASP A 38 1.11 2.22 -8.97
CA ASP A 38 0.21 2.59 -10.08
C ASP A 38 -1.22 1.99 -9.92
N CYS A 39 -1.81 2.11 -8.73
CA CYS A 39 -3.14 1.59 -8.43
C CYS A 39 -4.22 2.58 -8.86
N GLU A 40 -5.22 2.08 -9.56
CA GLU A 40 -6.41 2.83 -9.98
C GLU A 40 -7.50 2.81 -8.90
N TRP A 41 -7.62 1.68 -8.20
CA TRP A 41 -8.57 1.49 -7.11
C TRP A 41 -8.16 0.32 -6.20
N ILE A 42 -8.70 0.33 -4.98
CA ILE A 42 -8.44 -0.69 -3.95
C ILE A 42 -9.75 -1.01 -3.24
N GLU A 43 -9.98 -2.28 -2.93
CA GLU A 43 -11.10 -2.72 -2.10
C GLU A 43 -10.61 -3.57 -0.92
N PHE A 44 -11.13 -3.26 0.24
CA PHE A 44 -10.91 -4.02 1.48
C PHE A 44 -12.22 -4.69 1.89
N TYR A 45 -12.17 -6.00 2.05
CA TYR A 45 -13.32 -6.82 2.41
C TYR A 45 -13.28 -7.19 3.89
N SER A 46 -14.37 -6.98 4.56
CA SER A 46 -14.66 -7.51 5.90
C SER A 46 -15.91 -8.38 5.84
N PRO A 47 -16.23 -9.16 6.88
CA PRO A 47 -17.47 -9.94 6.92
C PRO A 47 -18.74 -9.11 6.82
N LYS A 48 -18.67 -7.80 7.12
CA LYS A 48 -19.85 -6.92 7.20
C LYS A 48 -19.86 -5.79 6.17
N SER A 49 -18.74 -5.51 5.54
CA SER A 49 -18.64 -4.37 4.63
C SER A 49 -17.49 -4.50 3.65
N VAL A 50 -17.61 -3.76 2.56
CA VAL A 50 -16.52 -3.50 1.62
C VAL A 50 -16.20 -2.01 1.69
N VAL A 51 -14.92 -1.68 1.87
CA VAL A 51 -14.41 -0.31 1.72
C VAL A 51 -13.67 -0.24 0.40
N ARG A 52 -14.11 0.65 -0.49
CA ARG A 52 -13.48 0.92 -1.78
C ARG A 52 -12.87 2.31 -1.80
N ILE A 53 -11.66 2.40 -2.31
CA ILE A 53 -10.95 3.65 -2.59
C ILE A 53 -10.76 3.72 -4.10
N ASP A 54 -11.34 4.73 -4.74
CA ASP A 54 -11.12 5.04 -6.15
C ASP A 54 -10.18 6.23 -6.25
N VAL A 55 -9.14 6.10 -7.05
CA VAL A 55 -8.20 7.20 -7.33
C VAL A 55 -8.83 8.13 -8.37
N LEU A 56 -8.84 9.43 -8.09
CA LEU A 56 -9.41 10.44 -8.98
C LEU A 56 -8.33 11.29 -9.65
N GLN A 57 -7.25 11.57 -8.90
CA GLN A 57 -6.13 12.40 -9.40
C GLN A 57 -4.87 12.09 -8.57
N PRO A 58 -3.69 11.88 -9.19
CA PRO A 58 -3.50 11.57 -10.63
C PRO A 58 -4.26 10.29 -11.02
N ALA A 59 -4.10 9.78 -12.23
CA ALA A 59 -4.82 8.58 -12.66
C ALA A 59 -4.55 7.34 -11.78
N THR A 60 -3.41 7.30 -11.09
CA THR A 60 -3.00 6.23 -10.18
C THR A 60 -2.30 6.79 -8.93
N LEU A 61 -2.34 6.05 -7.83
CA LEU A 61 -1.54 6.24 -6.64
C LEU A 61 -0.77 4.94 -6.32
N HIS A 62 0.24 5.05 -5.48
CA HIS A 62 0.83 3.87 -4.85
C HIS A 62 0.11 3.62 -3.53
N PHE A 63 0.12 2.37 -3.05
CA PHE A 63 -0.42 2.07 -1.72
C PHE A 63 0.33 0.94 -1.03
N SER A 64 0.26 0.92 0.29
CA SER A 64 0.53 -0.26 1.10
C SER A 64 -0.61 -0.46 2.12
N ALA A 65 -0.80 -1.70 2.55
CA ALA A 65 -1.83 -2.04 3.53
C ALA A 65 -1.28 -3.14 4.45
N VAL A 66 -0.97 -2.77 5.67
CA VAL A 66 -0.31 -3.63 6.66
C VAL A 66 -0.94 -3.49 8.04
N HIS A 67 -0.68 -4.44 8.94
CA HIS A 67 -1.22 -4.44 10.30
C HIS A 67 -0.28 -3.79 11.34
N HIS A 68 0.65 -2.96 10.89
CA HIS A 68 1.61 -2.27 11.74
C HIS A 68 1.68 -0.79 11.38
N THR A 69 1.80 0.07 12.38
CA THR A 69 2.04 1.49 12.14
C THR A 69 3.49 1.75 11.75
N PRO A 70 3.79 2.84 11.03
CA PRO A 70 5.17 3.23 10.73
C PRO A 70 6.03 3.37 11.99
N THR A 71 5.45 3.90 13.07
CA THR A 71 6.14 4.05 14.36
C THR A 71 6.53 2.70 14.95
N GLN A 72 5.65 1.71 14.91
CA GLN A 72 5.97 0.35 15.37
C GLN A 72 7.10 -0.25 14.54
N LEU A 73 7.02 -0.17 13.22
CA LEU A 73 8.05 -0.68 12.30
C LEU A 73 9.41 0.00 12.53
N HIS A 74 9.42 1.31 12.76
CA HIS A 74 10.66 2.07 13.01
C HIS A 74 11.27 1.78 14.38
N SER A 75 10.47 1.56 15.42
CA SER A 75 10.95 1.42 16.79
C SER A 75 11.37 0.00 17.16
N ALA A 76 10.86 -1.02 16.47
CA ALA A 76 11.18 -2.40 16.76
C ALA A 76 12.56 -2.78 16.24
N LEU A 77 13.36 -3.45 17.08
CA LEU A 77 14.70 -3.93 16.71
C LEU A 77 14.63 -5.23 15.91
N ASP A 78 13.59 -6.03 16.13
CA ASP A 78 13.33 -7.27 15.41
C ASP A 78 11.82 -7.56 15.34
N SER A 79 11.44 -8.53 14.53
CA SER A 79 10.04 -8.88 14.27
C SER A 79 9.30 -9.41 15.52
N THR A 80 10.00 -9.89 16.55
CA THR A 80 9.37 -10.40 17.78
C THR A 80 8.79 -9.29 18.66
N GLN A 81 9.25 -8.05 18.45
CA GLN A 81 8.77 -6.87 19.16
C GLN A 81 7.53 -6.24 18.50
N LEU A 82 7.14 -6.71 17.32
CA LEU A 82 5.98 -6.22 16.61
C LEU A 82 4.71 -6.91 17.05
N LEU A 83 3.75 -6.13 17.51
CA LEU A 83 2.40 -6.61 17.78
C LEU A 83 1.50 -6.25 16.61
N ARG A 84 0.96 -7.28 15.94
CA ARG A 84 -0.05 -7.09 14.91
C ARG A 84 -1.29 -6.42 15.52
N THR A 85 -1.73 -5.34 14.93
CA THR A 85 -2.99 -4.67 15.31
C THR A 85 -4.17 -5.29 14.58
N ASN A 86 -5.38 -5.12 15.14
CA ASN A 86 -6.61 -5.50 14.44
C ASN A 86 -6.95 -4.52 13.31
N ASP A 87 -6.38 -3.32 13.38
CA ASP A 87 -6.59 -2.29 12.37
C ASP A 87 -5.66 -2.51 11.18
N LEU A 88 -6.15 -2.18 10.00
CA LEU A 88 -5.35 -2.13 8.79
C LEU A 88 -4.89 -0.69 8.57
N VAL A 89 -3.58 -0.49 8.59
CA VAL A 89 -2.95 0.79 8.28
C VAL A 89 -2.74 0.86 6.78
N VAL A 90 -3.37 1.83 6.13
CA VAL A 90 -3.30 2.02 4.68
C VAL A 90 -2.58 3.32 4.38
N HIS A 91 -1.52 3.24 3.59
CA HIS A 91 -0.84 4.40 3.03
C HIS A 91 -1.29 4.59 1.59
N LEU A 92 -1.51 5.84 1.20
CA LEU A 92 -1.81 6.27 -0.17
C LEU A 92 -0.77 7.31 -0.56
N ASP A 93 0.11 6.94 -1.47
CA ASP A 93 1.27 7.75 -1.84
C ASP A 93 1.12 8.30 -3.25
N VAL A 94 1.25 9.61 -3.40
CA VAL A 94 1.25 10.29 -4.70
C VAL A 94 2.61 10.19 -5.40
N ALA A 95 3.66 10.03 -4.63
CA ALA A 95 5.02 9.84 -5.12
C ALA A 95 5.80 8.92 -4.18
N HIS A 96 6.72 8.17 -4.74
CA HIS A 96 7.58 7.25 -3.99
C HIS A 96 9.02 7.34 -4.49
N ARG A 97 9.95 7.54 -3.57
CA ARG A 97 11.38 7.51 -3.89
C ARG A 97 11.82 6.08 -4.17
N GLY A 98 12.69 5.90 -5.14
CA GLY A 98 13.31 4.61 -5.42
C GLY A 98 14.01 4.04 -4.17
N VAL A 99 13.95 2.73 -4.00
CA VAL A 99 14.53 1.99 -2.87
C VAL A 99 16.00 1.62 -3.11
N GLY A 100 16.70 1.22 -2.04
CA GLY A 100 18.08 0.74 -2.12
C GLY A 100 19.12 1.86 -2.29
N THR A 101 18.81 3.06 -1.85
CA THR A 101 19.56 4.27 -2.13
C THR A 101 20.56 4.63 -1.06
N ALA A 102 21.80 4.92 -1.46
CA ALA A 102 22.87 5.51 -0.67
C ALA A 102 23.28 4.75 0.62
N SER A 103 22.71 3.59 0.88
CA SER A 103 23.05 2.81 2.08
C SER A 103 24.42 2.13 1.98
N CYS A 104 24.67 1.49 0.84
CA CYS A 104 25.94 0.81 0.54
C CYS A 104 26.39 1.05 -0.90
N GLY A 105 25.93 2.12 -1.54
CA GLY A 105 26.20 2.42 -2.93
C GLY A 105 25.73 3.82 -3.34
N PRO A 106 25.69 4.12 -4.65
CA PRO A 106 25.21 5.39 -5.15
C PRO A 106 23.73 5.60 -4.86
N ASP A 107 23.33 6.85 -4.84
CA ASP A 107 21.92 7.22 -4.73
C ASP A 107 21.11 6.79 -5.96
N VAL A 108 19.76 6.86 -5.87
CA VAL A 108 18.88 6.60 -7.01
C VAL A 108 19.18 7.53 -8.18
N LEU A 109 18.83 7.08 -9.38
CA LEU A 109 18.86 7.97 -10.53
C LEU A 109 17.87 9.13 -10.35
N PRO A 110 18.19 10.33 -10.86
CA PRO A 110 17.36 11.54 -10.65
C PRO A 110 15.87 11.38 -10.93
N HIS A 111 15.48 10.54 -11.88
CA HIS A 111 14.07 10.31 -12.20
C HIS A 111 13.30 9.43 -11.19
N TYR A 112 14.00 8.84 -10.21
CA TYR A 112 13.41 8.13 -9.08
C TYR A 112 13.46 8.94 -7.78
N GLU A 113 13.96 10.16 -7.82
CA GLU A 113 13.93 11.07 -6.68
C GLU A 113 12.58 11.78 -6.58
N ILE A 114 12.19 12.10 -5.34
CA ILE A 114 11.08 13.01 -5.09
C ILE A 114 11.64 14.43 -5.11
N ALA A 115 11.35 15.17 -6.18
CA ALA A 115 11.78 16.56 -6.31
C ALA A 115 10.96 17.48 -5.40
N ALA A 116 11.53 18.62 -5.03
CA ALA A 116 10.76 19.67 -4.38
C ALA A 116 9.69 20.20 -5.34
N GLY A 117 8.44 20.30 -4.86
CA GLY A 117 7.31 20.71 -5.70
C GLY A 117 5.98 20.63 -4.98
N THR A 118 4.91 20.91 -5.70
CA THR A 118 3.52 20.73 -5.23
C THR A 118 3.02 19.39 -5.78
N TYR A 119 2.51 18.57 -4.87
CA TYR A 119 1.90 17.28 -5.20
C TYR A 119 0.41 17.36 -4.86
N GLU A 120 -0.44 17.14 -5.85
CA GLU A 120 -1.89 17.17 -5.67
C GLU A 120 -2.44 15.78 -5.95
N PHE A 121 -3.34 15.31 -5.09
CA PHE A 121 -4.03 14.04 -5.27
C PHE A 121 -5.45 14.12 -4.73
N ALA A 122 -6.31 13.29 -5.30
CA ALA A 122 -7.69 13.14 -4.87
C ALA A 122 -8.11 11.68 -4.99
N TYR A 123 -8.90 11.23 -4.02
CA TYR A 123 -9.50 9.90 -4.01
C TYR A 123 -10.88 9.95 -3.37
N LEU A 124 -11.70 8.95 -3.69
CA LEU A 124 -13.02 8.77 -3.12
C LEU A 124 -13.06 7.49 -2.30
N VAL A 125 -13.47 7.59 -1.03
CA VAL A 125 -13.70 6.43 -0.17
C VAL A 125 -15.19 6.15 -0.10
N ARG A 126 -15.58 4.90 -0.39
CA ARG A 126 -16.95 4.42 -0.28
C ARG A 126 -16.99 3.18 0.60
N GLN A 127 -17.95 3.13 1.52
CA GLN A 127 -18.24 1.94 2.30
C GLN A 127 -19.61 1.40 1.91
N THR A 128 -19.66 0.12 1.62
CA THR A 128 -20.89 -0.62 1.34
C THR A 128 -21.07 -1.70 2.40
N TRP A 129 -22.20 -1.67 3.09
CA TRP A 129 -22.55 -2.72 4.05
C TRP A 129 -23.10 -3.93 3.31
N LEU A 130 -22.67 -5.12 3.74
CA LEU A 130 -23.14 -6.39 3.23
C LEU A 130 -24.36 -6.80 4.05
N ASP A 131 -25.48 -7.10 3.39
CA ASP A 131 -26.68 -7.58 4.07
C ASP A 131 -26.49 -9.02 4.55
N ASP A 132 -26.82 -9.27 5.81
CA ASP A 132 -26.82 -10.62 6.43
C ASP A 132 -27.86 -11.58 5.81
N SER A 133 -28.64 -11.12 4.82
CA SER A 133 -29.76 -11.89 4.24
C SER A 133 -29.35 -12.95 3.21
N ALA A 134 -28.08 -13.01 2.81
CA ALA A 134 -27.61 -13.96 1.78
C ALA A 134 -27.16 -15.33 2.34
N ASN A 135 -27.26 -15.57 3.65
CA ASN A 135 -26.77 -16.79 4.29
C ASN A 135 -27.87 -17.52 5.11
N ARG A 136 -29.10 -17.51 4.59
CA ARG A 136 -30.19 -18.38 5.12
C ARG A 136 -30.69 -19.35 4.06
#